data_ddd66cb44e6cfd6c11f6e64a4de0bd3d
#
_entry.id   ddd66cb44e6cfd6c11f6e64a4de0bd3d
#
_cell.length_a   1.000
_cell.length_b   1.000
_cell.length_c   1.000
_cell.angle_alpha   90.00
_cell.angle_beta   90.00
_cell.angle_gamma   90.00
#
_symmetry.space_group_name_H-M   'P 1'
#
loop_
_entity.id
_entity.type
_entity.pdbx_description
1 polymer ?
#
loop_
_entity_poly.entity_id
_entity_poly.type
_entity_poly.pdbx_seq_one_letter_code
_entity_poly.pdbx_strand_id
1 'polypeptide(L)'
;MTHKAPSNPDLPRLFGALADPHRLAIVETLAAEGEKTVGDLAAPFAISAPAISRHMAVLESAGVIERRIDRQWRVCRLRPDALAAVEAWVEMQRRFWNASLDRLERMLAEDQGAKTSDHKERKR
;
A
#
# COMPACT_ATOMS: atom_id res chain seq x y z
N MET A 1 -4.82 28.54 -1.18
CA MET A 1 -4.77 27.88 -1.23
C MET A 1 -4.72 26.90 -0.95
N THR A 2 -5.00 26.68 -0.76
CA THR A 2 -5.01 25.93 -0.54
C THR A 2 -5.24 24.94 -0.61
N HIS A 3 -5.30 24.44 -0.56
CA HIS A 3 -5.39 23.47 -0.67
C HIS A 3 -5.56 22.58 -0.41
N LYS A 4 -6.04 22.44 -0.19
CA LYS A 4 -6.26 21.57 0.22
C LYS A 4 -5.95 20.36 -0.05
N ALA A 5 -5.93 19.96 0.55
CA ALA A 5 -5.14 18.83 0.21
C ALA A 5 -5.92 17.90 -0.68
N PRO A 6 -5.42 17.48 -1.79
CA PRO A 6 -6.12 16.48 -2.56
C PRO A 6 -6.20 15.20 -1.74
N SER A 7 -7.34 14.59 -1.78
CA SER A 7 -7.59 13.38 -1.06
C SER A 7 -6.85 12.18 -1.64
N ASN A 8 -6.29 12.31 -2.86
CA ASN A 8 -5.59 11.21 -3.50
C ASN A 8 -4.09 11.41 -3.43
N PRO A 9 -3.39 10.65 -2.57
CA PRO A 9 -1.93 10.69 -2.59
C PRO A 9 -1.37 10.20 -3.91
N ASP A 10 -0.19 10.68 -4.23
CA ASP A 10 0.55 10.23 -5.41
C ASP A 10 1.05 8.81 -5.13
N LEU A 11 0.42 7.82 -5.71
CA LEU A 11 0.73 6.42 -5.45
C LEU A 11 2.17 6.03 -5.77
N PRO A 12 2.74 6.41 -6.93
CA PRO A 12 4.15 6.08 -7.16
C PRO A 12 5.08 6.64 -6.10
N ARG A 13 4.82 7.85 -5.65
CA ARG A 13 5.61 8.49 -4.61
C ARG A 13 5.44 7.79 -3.28
N LEU A 14 4.22 7.39 -2.97
CA LEU A 14 3.91 6.64 -1.76
C LEU A 14 4.62 5.29 -1.76
N PHE A 15 4.52 4.54 -2.85
CA PHE A 15 5.20 3.25 -2.95
C PHE A 15 6.70 3.40 -2.88
N GLY A 16 7.24 4.46 -3.51
CA GLY A 16 8.66 4.75 -3.41
C GLY A 16 9.11 5.02 -1.99
N ALA A 17 8.29 5.74 -1.23
CA ALA A 17 8.59 6.01 0.17
C ALA A 17 8.60 4.74 1.01
N LEU A 18 7.77 3.75 0.67
CA LEU A 18 7.73 2.47 1.38
C LEU A 18 8.82 1.50 0.93
N ALA A 19 9.52 1.80 -0.14
CA ALA A 19 10.50 0.88 -0.73
C ALA A 19 11.87 0.96 -0.06
N ASP A 20 11.87 1.11 1.24
CA ASP A 20 13.07 1.14 2.06
C ASP A 20 12.77 0.37 3.36
N PRO A 21 13.66 -0.53 3.81
CA PRO A 21 13.36 -1.34 4.99
C PRO A 21 13.07 -0.53 6.25
N HIS A 22 13.80 0.55 6.47
CA HIS A 22 13.58 1.38 7.65
C HIS A 22 12.23 2.09 7.57
N ARG A 23 11.93 2.69 6.41
CA ARG A 23 10.67 3.40 6.24
C ARG A 23 9.48 2.45 6.34
N LEU A 24 9.60 1.27 5.75
CA LEU A 24 8.53 0.28 5.84
C LEU A 24 8.30 -0.13 7.30
N ALA A 25 9.36 -0.37 8.05
CA ALA A 25 9.26 -0.75 9.46
C ALA A 25 8.62 0.36 10.30
N ILE A 26 8.94 1.61 10.00
CA ILE A 26 8.34 2.76 10.70
C ILE A 26 6.82 2.77 10.47
N VAL A 27 6.41 2.59 9.22
CA VAL A 27 4.99 2.60 8.88
C VAL A 27 4.27 1.41 9.53
N GLU A 28 4.88 0.25 9.51
CA GLU A 28 4.31 -0.93 10.17
C GLU A 28 4.13 -0.73 11.66
N THR A 29 5.10 -0.08 12.30
CA THR A 29 5.00 0.24 13.72
C THR A 29 3.85 1.20 13.99
N LEU A 30 3.73 2.25 13.18
CA LEU A 30 2.64 3.22 13.34
C LEU A 30 1.28 2.59 13.11
N ALA A 31 1.18 1.68 12.14
CA ALA A 31 -0.07 0.99 11.86
C ALA A 31 -0.47 0.06 13.02
N ALA A 32 0.50 -0.64 13.59
CA ALA A 32 0.23 -1.63 14.64
C ALA A 32 0.03 -0.99 16.01
N GLU A 33 0.78 0.06 16.33
CA GLU A 33 0.86 0.59 17.69
C GLU A 33 0.31 2.00 17.84
N GLY A 34 -0.07 2.64 16.73
CA GLY A 34 -0.60 4.00 16.77
C GLY A 34 0.49 5.05 16.83
N GLU A 35 0.12 6.24 17.27
CA GLU A 35 1.03 7.39 17.31
C GLU A 35 2.27 7.09 18.15
N LYS A 36 3.41 7.56 17.65
CA LYS A 36 4.70 7.41 18.31
C LYS A 36 5.51 8.70 18.18
N THR A 37 6.37 8.95 19.13
CA THR A 37 7.34 10.03 18.97
C THR A 37 8.42 9.61 18.00
N VAL A 38 9.08 10.59 17.39
CA VAL A 38 10.21 10.33 16.50
C VAL A 38 11.28 9.53 17.22
N GLY A 39 11.53 9.85 18.49
CA GLY A 39 12.51 9.12 19.29
C GLY A 39 12.16 7.64 19.45
N ASP A 40 10.91 7.34 19.72
CA ASP A 40 10.44 5.95 19.84
C ASP A 40 10.58 5.20 18.52
N LEU A 41 10.31 5.87 17.42
CA LEU A 41 10.44 5.24 16.10
C LEU A 41 11.90 5.00 15.73
N ALA A 42 12.81 5.86 16.18
CA ALA A 42 14.23 5.75 15.90
C ALA A 42 14.92 4.67 16.74
N ALA A 43 14.41 4.42 17.93
CA ALA A 43 15.08 3.58 18.93
C ALA A 43 15.49 2.20 18.43
N PRO A 44 14.65 1.47 17.66
CA PRO A 44 15.03 0.12 17.19
C PRO A 44 16.10 0.10 16.11
N PHE A 45 16.45 1.25 15.52
CA PHE A 45 17.35 1.29 14.38
C PHE A 45 18.73 1.76 14.79
N ALA A 46 19.75 1.12 14.23
CA ALA A 46 21.13 1.51 14.48
C ALA A 46 21.58 2.49 13.37
N ILE A 47 20.85 3.60 13.23
CA ILE A 47 21.16 4.63 12.24
C ILE A 47 21.20 5.98 12.93
N SER A 48 21.83 6.94 12.27
CA SER A 48 22.05 8.27 12.83
C SER A 48 20.74 9.07 12.91
N ALA A 49 20.71 10.05 13.79
CA ALA A 49 19.57 10.96 13.90
C ALA A 49 19.29 11.69 12.57
N PRO A 50 20.30 12.18 11.83
CA PRO A 50 20.03 12.77 10.52
C PRO A 50 19.40 11.77 9.53
N ALA A 51 19.80 10.50 9.60
CA ALA A 51 19.22 9.49 8.71
C ALA A 51 17.75 9.27 9.04
N ILE A 52 17.40 9.17 10.31
CA ILE A 52 16.00 9.06 10.73
C ILE A 52 15.21 10.28 10.27
N SER A 53 15.76 11.46 10.42
CA SER A 53 15.08 12.69 9.99
C SER A 53 14.79 12.66 8.49
N ARG A 54 15.73 12.16 7.69
CA ARG A 54 15.52 12.04 6.25
C ARG A 54 14.43 11.04 5.92
N HIS A 55 14.40 9.91 6.62
CA HIS A 55 13.33 8.92 6.42
C HIS A 55 11.96 9.50 6.77
N MET A 56 11.87 10.23 7.87
CA MET A 56 10.62 10.87 8.27
C MET A 56 10.19 11.92 7.24
N ALA A 57 11.13 12.69 6.72
CA ALA A 57 10.83 13.71 5.72
C ALA A 57 10.31 13.08 4.42
N VAL A 58 10.89 11.96 4.00
CA VAL A 58 10.43 11.25 2.80
C VAL A 58 8.99 10.74 3.01
N LEU A 59 8.73 10.13 4.14
CA LEU A 59 7.40 9.61 4.44
C LEU A 59 6.35 10.73 4.53
N GLU A 60 6.71 11.82 5.16
CA GLU A 60 5.82 12.97 5.29
C GLU A 60 5.54 13.60 3.93
N SER A 61 6.59 13.78 3.13
CA SER A 61 6.47 14.36 1.79
C SER A 61 5.61 13.51 0.87
N ALA A 62 5.64 12.20 1.04
CA ALA A 62 4.83 11.28 0.24
C ALA A 62 3.40 11.14 0.76
N GLY A 63 3.07 11.83 1.85
CA GLY A 63 1.71 11.78 2.40
C GLY A 63 1.40 10.53 3.19
N VAL A 64 2.41 9.78 3.61
CA VAL A 64 2.21 8.53 4.35
C VAL A 64 1.99 8.80 5.83
N ILE A 65 2.74 9.75 6.36
CA ILE A 65 2.64 10.12 7.77
C ILE A 65 2.42 11.62 7.89
N GLU A 66 1.97 12.02 9.06
CA GLU A 66 1.96 13.43 9.43
C GLU A 66 2.59 13.58 10.80
N ARG A 67 3.19 14.73 11.02
CA ARG A 67 3.86 15.04 12.29
C ARG A 67 3.19 16.25 12.91
N ARG A 68 3.12 16.24 14.22
CA ARG A 68 2.66 17.40 14.97
C ARG A 68 3.57 17.57 16.19
N ILE A 69 3.54 18.75 16.74
CA ILE A 69 4.27 19.03 17.97
C ILE A 69 3.27 19.00 19.11
N ASP A 70 3.54 18.13 20.09
CA ASP A 70 2.76 18.05 21.31
C ASP A 70 3.70 18.41 22.44
N ARG A 71 3.61 19.64 22.93
CA ARG A 71 4.53 20.24 23.90
C ARG A 71 5.94 20.27 23.29
N GLN A 72 6.88 19.50 23.83
CA GLN A 72 8.23 19.40 23.29
C GLN A 72 8.41 18.16 22.41
N TRP A 73 7.37 17.36 22.25
CA TRP A 73 7.48 16.08 21.56
C TRP A 73 7.04 16.22 20.11
N ARG A 74 7.79 15.60 19.22
CA ARG A 74 7.39 15.45 17.83
C ARG A 74 6.71 14.10 17.70
N VAL A 75 5.41 14.13 17.42
CA VAL A 75 4.58 12.94 17.36
C VAL A 75 4.22 12.66 15.92
N CYS A 76 4.37 11.41 15.51
CA CYS A 76 4.06 10.95 14.18
C CYS A 76 2.85 10.05 14.20
N ARG A 77 2.05 10.14 13.17
CA ARG A 77 0.96 9.20 12.97
C ARG A 77 0.82 8.86 11.49
N LEU A 78 0.33 7.66 11.24
CA LEU A 78 0.02 7.23 9.89
C LEU A 78 -1.19 8.00 9.39
N ARG A 79 -1.15 8.46 8.15
CA ARG A 79 -2.29 9.13 7.56
C ARG A 79 -3.29 8.08 7.06
N PRO A 80 -4.55 8.14 7.53
CA PRO A 80 -5.54 7.14 7.10
C PRO A 80 -5.77 7.13 5.60
N ASP A 81 -5.70 8.29 4.93
CA ASP A 81 -5.92 8.37 3.50
C ASP A 81 -4.82 7.71 2.68
N ALA A 82 -3.60 7.60 3.24
CA ALA A 82 -2.53 6.87 2.55
C ALA A 82 -2.86 5.39 2.42
N LEU A 83 -3.25 4.77 3.52
CA LEU A 83 -3.65 3.35 3.48
C LEU A 83 -4.91 3.14 2.64
N ALA A 84 -5.86 4.05 2.74
CA ALA A 84 -7.08 3.96 1.94
C ALA A 84 -6.77 3.99 0.44
N ALA A 85 -5.81 4.82 0.03
CA ALA A 85 -5.39 4.90 -1.37
C ALA A 85 -4.76 3.60 -1.85
N VAL A 86 -3.91 3.00 -1.01
CA VAL A 86 -3.28 1.70 -1.34
C VAL A 86 -4.35 0.62 -1.43
N GLU A 87 -5.27 0.61 -0.49
CA GLU A 87 -6.38 -0.34 -0.46
C GLU A 87 -7.22 -0.26 -1.74
N ALA A 88 -7.57 0.97 -2.13
CA ALA A 88 -8.35 1.19 -3.34
C ALA A 88 -7.60 0.72 -4.58
N TRP A 89 -6.30 0.98 -4.64
CA TRP A 89 -5.48 0.53 -5.76
C TRP A 89 -5.42 -0.99 -5.83
N VAL A 90 -5.18 -1.64 -4.70
CA VAL A 90 -5.12 -3.11 -4.64
C VAL A 90 -6.46 -3.71 -5.06
N GLU A 91 -7.56 -3.14 -4.56
CA GLU A 91 -8.91 -3.63 -4.88
C GLU A 91 -9.18 -3.53 -6.37
N MET A 92 -8.76 -2.43 -7.00
CA MET A 92 -8.92 -2.27 -8.44
C MET A 92 -8.13 -3.30 -9.21
N GLN A 93 -6.88 -3.55 -8.83
CA GLN A 93 -6.04 -4.57 -9.47
C GLN A 93 -6.66 -5.96 -9.28
N ARG A 94 -7.19 -6.22 -8.09
CA ARG A 94 -7.83 -7.50 -7.80
C ARG A 94 -9.05 -7.73 -8.69
N ARG A 95 -9.85 -6.70 -8.89
CA ARG A 95 -11.02 -6.79 -9.76
C ARG A 95 -10.64 -7.09 -11.20
N PHE A 96 -9.63 -6.39 -11.72
CA PHE A 96 -9.12 -6.66 -13.06
C PHE A 96 -8.58 -8.08 -13.17
N TRP A 97 -7.82 -8.50 -12.20
CA TRP A 97 -7.21 -9.83 -12.18
C TRP A 97 -8.29 -10.90 -12.16
N ASN A 98 -9.27 -10.74 -11.27
CA ASN A 98 -10.36 -11.71 -11.13
C ASN A 98 -11.22 -11.75 -12.40
N ALA A 99 -11.51 -10.62 -12.99
CA ALA A 99 -12.26 -10.58 -14.24
C ALA A 99 -11.52 -11.30 -15.36
N SER A 100 -10.19 -11.13 -15.41
CA SER A 100 -9.37 -11.83 -16.41
C SER A 100 -9.35 -13.32 -16.17
N LEU A 101 -9.25 -13.75 -14.90
CA LEU A 101 -9.31 -15.17 -14.54
C LEU A 101 -10.67 -15.77 -14.89
N ASP A 102 -11.74 -15.05 -14.60
CA ASP A 102 -13.10 -15.51 -14.92
C ASP A 102 -13.27 -15.69 -16.42
N ARG A 103 -12.76 -14.77 -17.23
CA ARG A 103 -12.81 -14.91 -18.69
C ARG A 103 -12.02 -16.12 -19.15
N LEU A 104 -10.83 -16.30 -18.60
CA LEU A 104 -10.00 -17.45 -18.93
C LEU A 104 -10.69 -18.75 -18.56
N GLU A 105 -11.29 -18.81 -17.38
CA GLU A 105 -12.04 -19.98 -16.93
C GLU A 105 -13.20 -20.29 -17.86
N ARG A 106 -13.94 -19.27 -18.29
CA ARG A 106 -15.03 -19.43 -19.24
C ARG A 106 -14.53 -19.96 -20.58
N MET A 107 -13.43 -19.40 -21.07
CA MET A 107 -12.83 -19.85 -22.32
C MET A 107 -12.38 -21.30 -22.25
N LEU A 108 -11.76 -21.67 -21.15
CA LEU A 108 -11.33 -23.05 -20.94
C LEU A 108 -12.52 -24.00 -20.79
N ALA A 109 -13.55 -23.58 -20.09
CA ALA A 109 -14.77 -24.38 -19.93
C ALA A 109 -15.46 -24.59 -21.28
N GLU A 110 -15.55 -23.55 -22.11
CA GLU A 110 -16.11 -23.66 -23.45
C GLU A 110 -15.31 -24.63 -24.31
N ASP A 111 -14.00 -24.53 -24.27
CA ASP A 111 -13.10 -25.41 -25.01
C ASP A 111 -13.25 -26.86 -24.54
N GLN A 112 -13.29 -27.08 -23.24
CA GLN A 112 -13.50 -28.41 -22.68
C GLN A 112 -14.88 -28.95 -22.98
N GLY A 113 -15.88 -28.08 -22.95
CA GLY A 113 -17.24 -28.45 -23.31
C GLY A 113 -17.34 -28.88 -24.76
N ALA A 114 -16.72 -28.15 -25.65
CA ALA A 114 -16.66 -28.50 -27.06
C ALA A 114 -15.94 -29.84 -27.29
N LYS A 115 -14.81 -30.04 -26.60
CA LYS A 115 -14.05 -31.30 -26.69
C LYS A 115 -14.85 -32.47 -26.15
N THR A 116 -15.57 -32.25 -25.07
CA THR A 116 -16.41 -33.30 -24.48
C THR A 116 -17.56 -33.68 -25.41
N SER A 117 -18.16 -32.69 -26.04
CA SER A 117 -19.24 -32.94 -27.01
C SER A 117 -18.71 -33.74 -28.19
N ASP A 118 -17.56 -33.35 -28.75
CA ASP A 118 -16.92 -34.07 -29.84
C ASP A 118 -16.62 -35.50 -29.43
N HIS A 119 -16.10 -35.70 -28.26
CA HIS A 119 -15.75 -37.03 -27.78
C HIS A 119 -16.99 -37.92 -27.63
N LYS A 120 -18.08 -37.37 -27.10
CA LYS A 120 -19.33 -38.10 -26.99
C LYS A 120 -19.88 -38.48 -28.36
N GLU A 121 -19.83 -37.58 -29.30
CA GLU A 121 -20.28 -37.85 -30.66
C GLU A 121 -19.46 -38.96 -31.30
N ARG A 122 -18.15 -38.96 -31.10
CA ARG A 122 -17.28 -39.98 -31.65
C ARG A 122 -17.52 -41.36 -31.05
N LYS A 123 -17.98 -41.42 -29.82
CA LYS A 123 -18.28 -42.69 -29.17
C LYS A 123 -19.59 -43.30 -29.60
N ARG A 124 -20.47 -42.50 -30.23
CA ARG A 124 -21.72 -43.00 -30.77
C ARG A 124 -21.53 -43.45 -32.21
#